data_580047cf9e54ac8472a6ab3bb1603470
#
_entry.id   580047cf9e54ac8472a6ab3bb1603470
#
_cell.length_a   1.000
_cell.length_b   1.000
_cell.length_c   1.000
_cell.angle_alpha   90.00
_cell.angle_beta   90.00
_cell.angle_gamma   90.00
#
_symmetry.space_group_name_H-M   'P 1'
#
loop_
_entity.id
_entity.type
_entity.pdbx_description
1 polymer ?
#
loop_
_entity_poly.entity_id
_entity_poly.type
_entity_poly.pdbx_seq_one_letter_code
_entity_poly.pdbx_strand_id
1 'polypeptide(L)'
;MSAVAEGARIGAAESAGGRMPVLYIGGSGRSGTTLLERVVGQLPEVFPVGELVFLWGRGVREDQLCGCGDRFSACPFWREVGDRAFGGWDRLDLDEVLALQRVVDRNRFIPLMLAAGAPGRYHRDLARYSEYLLPVYRAALDVSGARIVVDSSKHASTAFLLGRLGGLDPRVIHMVRDSRGVAYSWTKQVRKPEVVAGESYMPRYHPGRQSLYWLAFNVMFEALPASGVPVMRLRYESLLRDPRAEVERVARFAGLDIDEKSLAFLGERSVDLAPNHTVSGNPMRFKVGRLDLRMDDAWRRELPRSQAAFVHAVTWPLQRRYGYR
;
A
#
# COMPACT_ATOMS: atom_id res chain seq x y z
N MET A 1 21.56 -17.79 -22.31
CA MET A 1 20.10 -17.80 -21.98
C MET A 1 19.78 -16.53 -21.21
N SER A 2 19.66 -15.41 -21.90
CA SER A 2 19.41 -14.08 -21.29
C SER A 2 18.59 -13.25 -22.27
N ALA A 3 17.30 -13.58 -22.44
CA ALA A 3 16.39 -12.89 -23.36
C ALA A 3 14.93 -12.84 -22.86
N VAL A 4 14.67 -12.82 -21.55
CA VAL A 4 13.30 -12.80 -21.00
C VAL A 4 12.97 -11.49 -20.27
N ALA A 5 13.88 -10.53 -20.19
CA ALA A 5 13.71 -9.34 -19.33
C ALA A 5 13.29 -8.05 -20.05
N GLU A 6 12.99 -8.07 -21.36
CA GLU A 6 12.66 -6.86 -22.12
C GLU A 6 11.19 -6.80 -22.54
N GLY A 7 10.29 -7.09 -21.59
CA GLY A 7 8.87 -6.82 -21.73
C GLY A 7 8.64 -5.30 -21.69
N ALA A 8 8.25 -4.74 -22.84
CA ALA A 8 8.05 -3.33 -23.10
C ALA A 8 7.47 -2.55 -21.91
N ARG A 9 8.27 -1.66 -21.32
CA ARG A 9 7.82 -0.60 -20.42
C ARG A 9 7.14 0.45 -21.26
N ILE A 10 5.89 0.76 -20.96
CA ILE A 10 5.06 1.68 -21.74
C ILE A 10 5.23 3.08 -21.17
N GLY A 11 5.66 3.99 -22.03
CA GLY A 11 5.43 5.43 -22.03
C GLY A 11 6.01 6.25 -20.89
N ALA A 12 7.09 6.94 -21.20
CA ALA A 12 7.28 8.36 -20.89
C ALA A 12 8.14 8.93 -22.00
N ALA A 13 7.68 9.98 -22.62
CA ALA A 13 8.59 10.92 -23.25
C ALA A 13 9.61 11.30 -22.18
N GLU A 14 10.90 11.17 -22.47
CA GLU A 14 12.00 11.53 -21.58
C GLU A 14 11.90 13.01 -21.24
N SER A 15 11.19 13.32 -20.15
CA SER A 15 11.39 14.58 -19.43
C SER A 15 12.69 14.44 -18.64
N ALA A 16 13.53 15.46 -18.63
CA ALA A 16 14.80 15.54 -17.95
C ALA A 16 14.64 15.44 -16.43
N GLY A 17 14.40 14.24 -15.91
CA GLY A 17 14.26 13.93 -14.51
C GLY A 17 14.20 12.41 -14.33
N GLY A 18 15.06 11.85 -13.47
CA GLY A 18 15.12 10.43 -13.17
C GLY A 18 13.75 9.85 -12.76
N ARG A 19 13.65 8.52 -12.74
CA ARG A 19 12.44 7.81 -12.32
C ARG A 19 12.08 8.18 -10.88
N MET A 20 10.78 8.35 -10.62
CA MET A 20 10.28 8.71 -9.27
C MET A 20 10.35 7.50 -8.33
N PRO A 21 11.08 7.59 -7.21
CA PRO A 21 11.13 6.52 -6.23
C PRO A 21 9.78 6.36 -5.51
N VAL A 22 9.25 5.14 -5.51
CA VAL A 22 8.02 4.77 -4.81
C VAL A 22 8.28 3.57 -3.94
N LEU A 23 8.06 3.70 -2.63
CA LEU A 23 8.05 2.58 -1.71
C LEU A 23 6.60 2.08 -1.58
N TYR A 24 6.29 0.97 -2.25
CA TYR A 24 4.95 0.39 -2.22
C TYR A 24 4.82 -0.62 -1.09
N ILE A 25 3.81 -0.48 -0.24
CA ILE A 25 3.51 -1.44 0.83
C ILE A 25 2.30 -2.27 0.43
N GLY A 26 2.56 -3.53 0.09
CA GLY A 26 1.55 -4.49 -0.33
C GLY A 26 1.34 -5.61 0.66
N GLY A 27 0.25 -6.37 0.47
CA GLY A 27 -0.06 -7.53 1.30
C GLY A 27 -1.54 -7.66 1.62
N SER A 28 -1.90 -8.76 2.26
CA SER A 28 -3.28 -9.01 2.68
C SER A 28 -3.77 -7.93 3.65
N GLY A 29 -5.02 -7.51 3.54
CA GLY A 29 -5.63 -6.59 4.51
C GLY A 29 -5.47 -7.10 5.95
N ARG A 30 -5.30 -6.20 6.92
CA ARG A 30 -5.03 -6.51 8.35
C ARG A 30 -3.65 -7.10 8.64
N SER A 31 -2.71 -7.03 7.71
CA SER A 31 -1.32 -7.46 7.94
C SER A 31 -0.42 -6.38 8.55
N GLY A 32 -0.95 -5.19 8.90
CA GLY A 32 -0.18 -4.11 9.53
C GLY A 32 0.43 -3.11 8.54
N THR A 33 -0.01 -3.09 7.29
CA THR A 33 0.49 -2.18 6.25
C THR A 33 0.34 -0.70 6.63
N THR A 34 -0.80 -0.30 7.23
CA THR A 34 -1.00 1.08 7.70
C THR A 34 -0.08 1.42 8.88
N LEU A 35 0.23 0.47 9.76
CA LEU A 35 1.22 0.69 10.82
C LEU A 35 2.60 0.93 10.23
N LEU A 36 3.02 0.06 9.32
CA LEU A 36 4.33 0.20 8.66
C LEU A 36 4.43 1.53 7.92
N GLU A 37 3.40 1.90 7.14
CA GLU A 37 3.35 3.19 6.44
C GLU A 37 3.51 4.37 7.41
N ARG A 38 2.76 4.35 8.52
CA ARG A 38 2.82 5.41 9.53
C ARG A 38 4.20 5.50 10.21
N VAL A 39 4.83 4.37 10.45
CA VAL A 39 6.17 4.29 11.05
C VAL A 39 7.23 4.77 10.06
N VAL A 40 7.23 4.23 8.84
CA VAL A 40 8.22 4.59 7.81
C VAL A 40 8.05 6.04 7.34
N GLY A 41 6.82 6.54 7.35
CA GLY A 41 6.51 7.95 7.03
C GLY A 41 7.02 8.97 8.07
N GLN A 42 7.66 8.54 9.17
CA GLN A 42 8.36 9.44 10.09
C GLN A 42 9.84 9.64 9.69
N LEU A 43 10.34 8.82 8.76
CA LEU A 43 11.71 8.98 8.28
C LEU A 43 11.87 10.28 7.49
N PRO A 44 13.02 10.96 7.58
CA PRO A 44 13.34 12.07 6.72
C PRO A 44 13.22 11.69 5.24
N GLU A 45 12.86 12.63 4.40
CA GLU A 45 12.74 12.48 2.95
C GLU A 45 11.66 11.46 2.49
N VAL A 46 10.81 10.97 3.40
CA VAL A 46 9.75 10.00 3.12
C VAL A 46 8.39 10.64 3.36
N PHE A 47 7.48 10.49 2.40
CA PHE A 47 6.12 11.01 2.54
C PHE A 47 5.05 9.93 2.30
N PRO A 48 4.20 9.60 3.31
CA PRO A 48 3.13 8.65 3.17
C PRO A 48 1.89 9.29 2.53
N VAL A 49 1.40 8.69 1.43
CA VAL A 49 0.20 9.16 0.72
C VAL A 49 -1.05 8.33 1.01
N GLY A 50 -0.92 7.21 1.70
CA GLY A 50 -2.04 6.32 2.00
C GLY A 50 -2.28 5.27 0.91
N GLU A 51 -3.52 4.90 0.74
CA GLU A 51 -3.97 3.92 -0.25
C GLU A 51 -4.40 4.62 -1.54
N LEU A 52 -3.44 4.99 -2.41
CA LEU A 52 -3.72 5.74 -3.66
C LEU A 52 -4.68 5.02 -4.61
N VAL A 53 -4.81 3.70 -4.51
CA VAL A 53 -5.83 2.94 -5.25
C VAL A 53 -7.26 3.45 -5.00
N PHE A 54 -7.48 4.14 -3.89
CA PHE A 54 -8.77 4.74 -3.53
C PHE A 54 -8.83 6.25 -3.74
N LEU A 55 -7.77 6.88 -4.26
CA LEU A 55 -7.71 8.32 -4.48
C LEU A 55 -8.93 8.84 -5.25
N TRP A 56 -9.18 8.26 -6.41
CA TRP A 56 -10.24 8.70 -7.31
C TRP A 56 -11.64 8.52 -6.72
N GLY A 57 -11.89 7.36 -6.08
CA GLY A 57 -13.20 7.05 -5.52
C GLY A 57 -13.45 7.75 -4.18
N ARG A 58 -12.59 7.48 -3.18
CA ARG A 58 -12.81 7.96 -1.80
C ARG A 58 -12.31 9.37 -1.56
N GLY A 59 -11.18 9.74 -2.18
CA GLY A 59 -10.64 11.10 -2.10
C GLY A 59 -11.47 12.06 -2.94
N VAL A 60 -11.31 11.98 -4.27
CA VAL A 60 -11.86 12.99 -5.19
C VAL A 60 -13.40 12.92 -5.28
N ARG A 61 -13.99 11.71 -5.43
CA ARG A 61 -15.47 11.60 -5.64
C ARG A 61 -16.27 11.70 -4.34
N GLU A 62 -15.83 10.97 -3.29
CA GLU A 62 -16.60 10.87 -2.05
C GLU A 62 -16.18 11.90 -1.00
N ASP A 63 -15.12 12.65 -1.25
CA ASP A 63 -14.59 13.69 -0.36
C ASP A 63 -14.42 13.22 1.10
N GLN A 64 -13.92 11.97 1.28
CA GLN A 64 -13.69 11.39 2.60
C GLN A 64 -12.59 12.15 3.36
N LEU A 65 -12.52 11.96 4.68
CA LEU A 65 -11.51 12.61 5.50
C LEU A 65 -10.09 12.17 5.10
N CYS A 66 -9.20 13.13 4.97
CA CYS A 66 -7.75 12.96 4.90
C CYS A 66 -7.19 12.54 6.27
N GLY A 67 -5.99 11.99 6.30
CA GLY A 67 -5.28 11.64 7.54
C GLY A 67 -5.04 12.80 8.50
N CYS A 68 -5.07 14.05 8.01
CA CYS A 68 -5.02 15.26 8.84
C CYS A 68 -6.33 15.58 9.56
N GLY A 69 -7.43 14.92 9.20
CA GLY A 69 -8.75 15.15 9.77
C GLY A 69 -9.67 16.05 8.94
N ASP A 70 -9.13 16.80 7.99
CA ASP A 70 -9.92 17.61 7.07
C ASP A 70 -10.57 16.73 5.98
N ARG A 71 -11.61 17.25 5.31
CA ARG A 71 -12.10 16.67 4.06
C ARG A 71 -10.99 16.68 3.01
N PHE A 72 -11.01 15.72 2.10
CA PHE A 72 -10.01 15.64 1.05
C PHE A 72 -9.92 16.95 0.24
N SER A 73 -11.07 17.53 -0.12
CA SER A 73 -11.17 18.81 -0.85
C SER A 73 -10.67 20.03 -0.05
N ALA A 74 -10.71 19.97 1.29
CA ALA A 74 -10.23 21.04 2.17
C ALA A 74 -8.76 20.85 2.59
N CYS A 75 -8.20 19.66 2.41
CA CYS A 75 -6.84 19.34 2.81
C CYS A 75 -5.82 20.14 1.96
N PRO A 76 -4.97 20.97 2.59
CA PRO A 76 -4.03 21.83 1.85
C PRO A 76 -3.07 21.03 0.98
N PHE A 77 -2.60 19.86 1.45
CA PHE A 77 -1.72 18.99 0.68
C PHE A 77 -2.40 18.47 -0.58
N TRP A 78 -3.60 17.88 -0.46
CA TRP A 78 -4.28 17.30 -1.62
C TRP A 78 -4.80 18.35 -2.60
N ARG A 79 -5.15 19.55 -2.11
CA ARG A 79 -5.48 20.67 -3.02
C ARG A 79 -4.28 21.04 -3.88
N GLU A 80 -3.14 21.28 -3.25
CA GLU A 80 -1.92 21.63 -3.97
C GLU A 80 -1.46 20.53 -4.94
N VAL A 81 -1.62 19.23 -4.55
CA VAL A 81 -1.37 18.10 -5.45
C VAL A 81 -2.30 18.15 -6.66
N GLY A 82 -3.58 18.41 -6.48
CA GLY A 82 -4.55 18.54 -7.58
C GLY A 82 -4.24 19.70 -8.49
N ASP A 83 -3.90 20.85 -7.92
CA ASP A 83 -3.55 22.05 -8.68
C ASP A 83 -2.29 21.84 -9.54
N ARG A 84 -1.25 21.22 -9.00
CA ARG A 84 -0.01 20.91 -9.75
C ARG A 84 -0.17 19.82 -10.78
N ALA A 85 -0.94 18.79 -10.45
CA ALA A 85 -1.11 17.64 -11.35
C ALA A 85 -2.02 17.95 -12.53
N PHE A 86 -3.08 18.74 -12.31
CA PHE A 86 -4.17 18.89 -13.28
C PHE A 86 -4.70 20.32 -13.41
N GLY A 87 -4.22 21.27 -12.63
CA GLY A 87 -4.81 22.59 -12.49
C GLY A 87 -6.11 22.61 -11.68
N GLY A 88 -6.34 21.58 -10.87
CA GLY A 88 -7.49 21.34 -10.01
C GLY A 88 -8.14 19.97 -10.22
N TRP A 89 -8.66 19.35 -9.16
CA TRP A 89 -9.34 18.05 -9.24
C TRP A 89 -10.64 18.09 -10.05
N ASP A 90 -11.26 19.25 -10.18
CA ASP A 90 -12.47 19.52 -10.95
C ASP A 90 -12.25 19.51 -12.48
N ARG A 91 -11.00 19.57 -12.91
CA ARG A 91 -10.63 19.49 -14.33
C ARG A 91 -10.50 18.07 -14.86
N LEU A 92 -10.63 17.07 -14.00
CA LEU A 92 -10.53 15.67 -14.40
C LEU A 92 -11.86 15.13 -14.90
N ASP A 93 -11.81 14.35 -15.99
CA ASP A 93 -12.88 13.38 -16.28
C ASP A 93 -12.75 12.19 -15.33
N LEU A 94 -13.36 12.34 -14.15
CA LEU A 94 -13.27 11.35 -13.08
C LEU A 94 -13.95 10.02 -13.46
N ASP A 95 -14.94 10.04 -14.34
CA ASP A 95 -15.60 8.82 -14.82
C ASP A 95 -14.69 8.06 -15.77
N GLU A 96 -13.94 8.75 -16.65
CA GLU A 96 -12.91 8.13 -17.48
C GLU A 96 -11.83 7.49 -16.60
N VAL A 97 -11.28 8.22 -15.62
CA VAL A 97 -10.22 7.71 -14.75
C VAL A 97 -10.66 6.45 -14.01
N LEU A 98 -11.86 6.45 -13.43
CA LEU A 98 -12.41 5.29 -12.72
C LEU A 98 -12.72 4.12 -13.66
N ALA A 99 -13.15 4.39 -14.89
CA ALA A 99 -13.36 3.36 -15.91
C ALA A 99 -12.04 2.69 -16.29
N LEU A 100 -11.01 3.49 -16.56
CA LEU A 100 -9.65 3.00 -16.84
C LEU A 100 -9.10 2.18 -15.68
N GLN A 101 -9.17 2.68 -14.44
CA GLN A 101 -8.71 1.94 -13.26
C GLN A 101 -9.37 0.56 -13.16
N ARG A 102 -10.68 0.44 -13.46
CA ARG A 102 -11.40 -0.84 -13.42
C ARG A 102 -10.88 -1.87 -14.43
N VAL A 103 -10.29 -1.44 -15.54
CA VAL A 103 -9.78 -2.32 -16.60
C VAL A 103 -8.28 -2.55 -16.54
N VAL A 104 -7.50 -1.70 -15.85
CA VAL A 104 -6.05 -1.86 -15.76
C VAL A 104 -5.56 -2.33 -14.38
N ASP A 105 -6.26 -1.96 -13.28
CA ASP A 105 -5.83 -2.26 -11.90
C ASP A 105 -6.78 -3.22 -11.19
N ARG A 106 -6.73 -4.49 -11.60
CA ARG A 106 -7.46 -5.61 -10.97
C ARG A 106 -6.61 -6.85 -10.91
N ASN A 107 -6.66 -7.58 -9.80
CA ASN A 107 -5.89 -8.81 -9.60
C ASN A 107 -6.09 -9.85 -10.72
N ARG A 108 -7.28 -9.92 -11.32
CA ARG A 108 -7.57 -10.81 -12.46
C ARG A 108 -6.75 -10.53 -13.71
N PHE A 109 -6.16 -9.34 -13.83
CA PHE A 109 -5.32 -8.93 -14.96
C PHE A 109 -3.83 -9.14 -14.72
N ILE A 110 -3.42 -9.60 -13.53
CA ILE A 110 -2.01 -9.91 -13.23
C ILE A 110 -1.39 -10.86 -14.29
N PRO A 111 -2.08 -11.93 -14.75
CA PRO A 111 -1.54 -12.75 -15.84
C PRO A 111 -1.24 -11.96 -17.12
N LEU A 112 -2.09 -10.98 -17.48
CA LEU A 112 -1.83 -10.08 -18.61
C LEU A 112 -0.66 -9.15 -18.36
N MET A 113 -0.49 -8.70 -17.12
CA MET A 113 0.66 -7.86 -16.72
C MET A 113 1.98 -8.64 -16.76
N LEU A 114 1.95 -9.96 -16.61
CA LEU A 114 3.12 -10.82 -16.71
C LEU A 114 3.40 -11.29 -18.15
N ALA A 115 2.38 -11.33 -19.01
CA ALA A 115 2.50 -11.80 -20.37
C ALA A 115 3.16 -10.75 -21.27
N ALA A 116 4.14 -11.17 -22.07
CA ALA A 116 4.78 -10.33 -23.09
C ALA A 116 3.82 -9.91 -24.23
N GLY A 117 2.71 -10.63 -24.41
CA GLY A 117 1.72 -10.44 -25.48
C GLY A 117 0.36 -9.95 -25.00
N ALA A 118 0.28 -9.07 -24.01
CA ALA A 118 -0.99 -8.50 -23.59
C ALA A 118 -1.72 -7.80 -24.77
N PRO A 119 -3.07 -7.85 -24.85
CA PRO A 119 -3.83 -7.20 -25.93
C PRO A 119 -3.50 -5.71 -26.06
N GLY A 120 -3.37 -5.20 -27.29
CA GLY A 120 -3.05 -3.81 -27.55
C GLY A 120 -4.03 -2.82 -26.92
N ARG A 121 -5.30 -3.22 -26.70
CA ARG A 121 -6.28 -2.44 -25.94
C ARG A 121 -5.84 -2.25 -24.48
N TYR A 122 -5.41 -3.30 -23.80
CA TYR A 122 -4.93 -3.20 -22.41
C TYR A 122 -3.74 -2.21 -22.30
N HIS A 123 -2.82 -2.27 -23.26
CA HIS A 123 -1.69 -1.33 -23.30
C HIS A 123 -2.12 0.11 -23.50
N ARG A 124 -3.10 0.36 -24.38
CA ARG A 124 -3.65 1.72 -24.58
C ARG A 124 -4.34 2.24 -23.32
N ASP A 125 -5.19 1.41 -22.69
CA ASP A 125 -5.90 1.77 -21.46
C ASP A 125 -4.91 2.03 -20.32
N LEU A 126 -3.84 1.23 -20.21
CA LEU A 126 -2.77 1.43 -19.23
C LEU A 126 -1.98 2.73 -19.50
N ALA A 127 -1.62 2.99 -20.76
CA ALA A 127 -0.94 4.24 -21.14
C ALA A 127 -1.81 5.45 -20.79
N ARG A 128 -3.10 5.40 -21.13
CA ARG A 128 -4.04 6.48 -20.79
C ARG A 128 -4.22 6.65 -19.28
N TYR A 129 -4.33 5.56 -18.52
CA TYR A 129 -4.39 5.62 -17.06
C TYR A 129 -3.11 6.20 -16.43
N SER A 130 -1.95 5.93 -17.04
CA SER A 130 -0.68 6.47 -16.57
C SER A 130 -0.60 8.01 -16.67
N GLU A 131 -1.28 8.62 -17.65
CA GLU A 131 -1.37 10.08 -17.80
C GLU A 131 -2.09 10.74 -16.62
N TYR A 132 -2.93 10.01 -15.91
CA TYR A 132 -3.56 10.45 -14.66
C TYR A 132 -2.74 10.11 -13.42
N LEU A 133 -2.15 8.91 -13.38
CA LEU A 133 -1.50 8.43 -12.16
C LEU A 133 -0.11 9.04 -11.93
N LEU A 134 0.71 9.18 -12.99
CA LEU A 134 2.07 9.71 -12.86
C LEU A 134 2.12 11.16 -12.38
N PRO A 135 1.26 12.10 -12.87
CA PRO A 135 1.21 13.46 -12.33
C PRO A 135 0.91 13.51 -10.83
N VAL A 136 0.08 12.60 -10.29
CA VAL A 136 -0.20 12.54 -8.84
C VAL A 136 1.06 12.20 -8.05
N TYR A 137 1.83 11.19 -8.46
CA TYR A 137 3.09 10.84 -7.78
C TYR A 137 4.10 11.99 -7.86
N ARG A 138 4.22 12.63 -9.04
CA ARG A 138 5.10 13.78 -9.25
C ARG A 138 4.71 14.94 -8.33
N ALA A 139 3.45 15.34 -8.37
CA ALA A 139 2.94 16.43 -7.55
C ALA A 139 3.07 16.13 -6.04
N ALA A 140 2.84 14.87 -5.61
CA ALA A 140 3.02 14.48 -4.22
C ALA A 140 4.47 14.63 -3.75
N LEU A 141 5.46 14.26 -4.58
CA LEU A 141 6.89 14.50 -4.31
C LEU A 141 7.20 16.00 -4.25
N ASP A 142 6.73 16.76 -5.25
CA ASP A 142 7.02 18.20 -5.37
C ASP A 142 6.40 19.02 -4.22
N VAL A 143 5.17 18.67 -3.80
CA VAL A 143 4.47 19.37 -2.71
C VAL A 143 5.06 19.00 -1.35
N SER A 144 5.41 17.73 -1.14
CA SER A 144 5.99 17.29 0.13
C SER A 144 7.46 17.66 0.29
N GLY A 145 8.18 17.90 -0.80
CA GLY A 145 9.63 18.03 -0.81
C GLY A 145 10.36 16.72 -0.47
N ALA A 146 9.64 15.60 -0.43
CA ALA A 146 10.20 14.30 -0.12
C ALA A 146 10.96 13.70 -1.32
N ARG A 147 11.89 12.80 -1.04
CA ARG A 147 12.58 12.01 -2.06
C ARG A 147 11.80 10.75 -2.44
N ILE A 148 11.04 10.19 -1.52
CA ILE A 148 10.31 8.93 -1.69
C ILE A 148 8.87 9.11 -1.24
N VAL A 149 7.91 8.70 -2.10
CA VAL A 149 6.51 8.54 -1.72
C VAL A 149 6.28 7.10 -1.24
N VAL A 150 5.54 6.96 -0.13
CA VAL A 150 5.06 5.66 0.37
C VAL A 150 3.59 5.49 0.01
N ASP A 151 3.30 4.49 -0.82
CA ASP A 151 1.94 4.09 -1.19
C ASP A 151 1.59 2.76 -0.54
N SER A 152 0.60 2.74 0.32
CA SER A 152 0.14 1.54 1.04
C SER A 152 -1.15 0.94 0.48
N SER A 153 -1.37 1.03 -0.83
CA SER A 153 -2.59 0.55 -1.51
C SER A 153 -2.88 -0.94 -1.34
N LYS A 154 -1.93 -1.74 -0.93
CA LYS A 154 -2.02 -3.18 -0.59
C LYS A 154 -2.26 -4.12 -1.77
N HIS A 155 -2.90 -3.67 -2.85
CA HIS A 155 -3.31 -4.52 -3.96
C HIS A 155 -2.11 -5.03 -4.75
N ALA A 156 -2.09 -6.33 -5.05
CA ALA A 156 -1.04 -6.91 -5.88
C ALA A 156 -1.08 -6.34 -7.32
N SER A 157 -2.28 -6.16 -7.89
CA SER A 157 -2.42 -5.55 -9.22
C SER A 157 -1.77 -4.18 -9.33
N THR A 158 -1.94 -3.32 -8.32
CA THR A 158 -1.30 -2.00 -8.28
C THR A 158 0.23 -2.12 -8.25
N ALA A 159 0.78 -3.05 -7.46
CA ALA A 159 2.23 -3.29 -7.43
C ALA A 159 2.78 -3.71 -8.80
N PHE A 160 2.09 -4.64 -9.50
CA PHE A 160 2.44 -5.03 -10.86
C PHE A 160 2.31 -3.87 -11.86
N LEU A 161 1.23 -3.08 -11.74
CA LEU A 161 0.98 -1.91 -12.58
C LEU A 161 2.11 -0.89 -12.44
N LEU A 162 2.48 -0.52 -11.21
CA LEU A 162 3.56 0.45 -10.95
C LEU A 162 4.90 0.00 -11.58
N GLY A 163 5.19 -1.30 -11.54
CA GLY A 163 6.37 -1.88 -12.18
C GLY A 163 6.40 -1.72 -13.71
N ARG A 164 5.26 -1.51 -14.35
CA ARG A 164 5.15 -1.32 -15.81
C ARG A 164 5.19 0.15 -16.24
N LEU A 165 5.04 1.08 -15.30
CA LEU A 165 5.07 2.51 -15.58
C LEU A 165 6.51 3.02 -15.66
N GLY A 166 6.92 3.48 -16.84
CA GLY A 166 8.31 3.90 -17.13
C GLY A 166 8.81 5.08 -16.28
N GLY A 167 7.90 5.91 -15.75
CA GLY A 167 8.24 7.08 -14.94
C GLY A 167 8.48 6.79 -13.44
N LEU A 168 8.27 5.54 -12.97
CA LEU A 168 8.39 5.16 -11.56
C LEU A 168 9.55 4.17 -11.34
N ASP A 169 10.14 4.23 -10.15
CA ASP A 169 11.08 3.24 -9.60
C ASP A 169 10.46 2.60 -8.35
N PRO A 170 9.50 1.65 -8.51
CA PRO A 170 8.83 1.03 -7.38
C PRO A 170 9.71 0.00 -6.71
N ARG A 171 9.80 0.08 -5.37
CA ARG A 171 10.31 -0.97 -4.48
C ARG A 171 9.18 -1.43 -3.58
N VAL A 172 8.95 -2.73 -3.52
CA VAL A 172 7.74 -3.28 -2.87
C VAL A 172 8.10 -3.97 -1.56
N ILE A 173 7.43 -3.56 -0.48
CA ILE A 173 7.43 -4.30 0.78
C ILE A 173 6.21 -5.21 0.79
N HIS A 174 6.46 -6.51 0.74
CA HIS A 174 5.43 -7.52 0.94
C HIS A 174 5.23 -7.75 2.43
N MET A 175 4.23 -7.06 2.99
CA MET A 175 3.88 -7.17 4.41
C MET A 175 3.06 -8.43 4.68
N VAL A 176 3.60 -9.35 5.50
CA VAL A 176 2.95 -10.60 5.87
C VAL A 176 2.66 -10.65 7.36
N ARG A 177 1.59 -11.33 7.74
CA ARG A 177 1.18 -11.60 9.11
C ARG A 177 0.62 -13.02 9.20
N ASP A 178 0.72 -13.65 10.38
CA ASP A 178 0.07 -14.93 10.65
C ASP A 178 -1.39 -14.94 10.16
N SER A 179 -1.72 -15.90 9.30
CA SER A 179 -3.04 -15.95 8.67
C SER A 179 -4.19 -16.08 9.68
N ARG A 180 -3.93 -16.76 10.82
CA ARG A 180 -4.90 -16.89 11.92
C ARG A 180 -5.16 -15.54 12.59
N GLY A 181 -4.11 -14.74 12.80
CA GLY A 181 -4.23 -13.36 13.28
C GLY A 181 -4.97 -12.44 12.31
N VAL A 182 -4.70 -12.60 11.00
CA VAL A 182 -5.44 -11.85 9.95
C VAL A 182 -6.90 -12.26 9.93
N ALA A 183 -7.20 -13.56 9.89
CA ALA A 183 -8.56 -14.09 9.86
C ALA A 183 -9.38 -13.62 11.06
N TYR A 184 -8.81 -13.69 12.27
CA TYR A 184 -9.43 -13.17 13.48
C TYR A 184 -9.65 -11.66 13.43
N SER A 185 -8.67 -10.90 12.97
CA SER A 185 -8.81 -9.43 12.85
C SER A 185 -9.98 -9.00 11.94
N TRP A 186 -10.35 -9.82 10.96
CA TRP A 186 -11.50 -9.57 10.09
C TRP A 186 -12.86 -9.93 10.71
N THR A 187 -12.89 -10.60 11.86
CA THR A 187 -14.13 -10.81 12.62
C THR A 187 -14.49 -9.63 13.52
N LYS A 188 -13.50 -8.76 13.84
CA LYS A 188 -13.69 -7.61 14.72
C LYS A 188 -14.56 -6.53 14.07
N GLN A 189 -15.44 -5.91 14.86
CA GLN A 189 -16.19 -4.74 14.45
C GLN A 189 -15.30 -3.49 14.62
N VAL A 190 -15.00 -2.81 13.52
CA VAL A 190 -14.15 -1.61 13.53
C VAL A 190 -14.90 -0.46 12.87
N ARG A 191 -15.10 0.63 13.61
CA ARG A 191 -15.77 1.84 13.12
C ARG A 191 -14.87 2.54 12.09
N LYS A 192 -15.50 3.14 11.08
CA LYS A 192 -14.86 4.01 10.08
C LYS A 192 -15.10 5.47 10.45
N PRO A 193 -14.10 6.17 11.00
CA PRO A 193 -14.27 7.57 11.39
C PRO A 193 -14.34 8.51 10.17
N GLU A 194 -13.85 8.08 9.02
CA GLU A 194 -13.82 8.86 7.78
C GLU A 194 -15.17 9.07 7.12
N VAL A 195 -16.20 8.35 7.54
CA VAL A 195 -17.57 8.51 7.03
C VAL A 195 -18.29 9.52 7.93
N VAL A 196 -18.49 10.74 7.44
CA VAL A 196 -19.02 11.86 8.20
C VAL A 196 -20.53 11.75 8.47
N ALA A 197 -21.26 11.04 7.60
CA ALA A 197 -22.72 10.86 7.72
C ALA A 197 -23.04 9.45 8.23
N GLY A 198 -23.47 9.35 9.50
CA GLY A 198 -23.90 8.09 10.11
C GLY A 198 -22.76 7.22 10.66
N GLU A 199 -23.13 6.06 11.19
CA GLU A 199 -22.17 5.06 11.65
C GLU A 199 -21.83 4.07 10.53
N SER A 200 -20.57 4.01 10.14
CA SER A 200 -20.07 3.04 9.18
C SER A 200 -19.01 2.16 9.83
N TYR A 201 -19.07 0.88 9.51
CA TYR A 201 -18.14 -0.12 10.02
C TYR A 201 -17.38 -0.79 8.88
N MET A 202 -16.17 -1.25 9.16
CA MET A 202 -15.43 -2.08 8.22
C MET A 202 -16.16 -3.42 8.03
N PRO A 203 -16.13 -4.00 6.81
CA PRO A 203 -16.75 -5.29 6.57
C PRO A 203 -16.13 -6.37 7.47
N ARG A 204 -16.96 -7.35 7.87
CA ARG A 204 -16.55 -8.54 8.62
C ARG A 204 -16.60 -9.75 7.70
N TYR A 205 -15.63 -10.63 7.84
CA TYR A 205 -15.55 -11.83 7.02
C TYR A 205 -15.38 -13.09 7.87
N HIS A 206 -15.97 -14.18 7.41
CA HIS A 206 -15.76 -15.49 8.00
C HIS A 206 -14.29 -15.93 7.85
N PRO A 207 -13.64 -16.48 8.90
CA PRO A 207 -12.23 -16.87 8.87
C PRO A 207 -11.85 -17.77 7.71
N GLY A 208 -12.69 -18.73 7.33
CA GLY A 208 -12.47 -19.64 6.21
C GLY A 208 -12.38 -18.90 4.86
N ARG A 209 -13.28 -17.94 4.60
CA ARG A 209 -13.21 -17.09 3.40
C ARG A 209 -11.93 -16.26 3.42
N GLN A 210 -11.60 -15.71 4.59
CA GLN A 210 -10.44 -14.85 4.74
C GLN A 210 -9.11 -15.60 4.56
N SER A 211 -9.05 -16.90 4.91
CA SER A 211 -7.87 -17.72 4.65
C SER A 211 -7.58 -17.90 3.15
N LEU A 212 -8.62 -18.08 2.33
CA LEU A 212 -8.48 -18.13 0.87
C LEU A 212 -8.01 -16.79 0.28
N TYR A 213 -8.56 -15.67 0.75
CA TYR A 213 -8.07 -14.34 0.35
C TYR A 213 -6.61 -14.14 0.75
N TRP A 214 -6.24 -14.48 1.99
CA TRP A 214 -4.86 -14.38 2.47
C TRP A 214 -3.92 -15.20 1.56
N LEU A 215 -4.29 -16.43 1.24
CA LEU A 215 -3.50 -17.29 0.37
C LEU A 215 -3.35 -16.67 -1.03
N ALA A 216 -4.46 -16.31 -1.67
CA ALA A 216 -4.46 -15.73 -3.02
C ALA A 216 -3.63 -14.44 -3.10
N PHE A 217 -3.81 -13.51 -2.16
CA PHE A 217 -3.05 -12.26 -2.14
C PHE A 217 -1.55 -12.51 -1.96
N ASN A 218 -1.16 -13.39 -1.05
CA ASN A 218 0.25 -13.66 -0.83
C ASN A 218 0.90 -14.40 -2.02
N VAL A 219 0.18 -15.32 -2.68
CA VAL A 219 0.65 -15.97 -3.93
C VAL A 219 0.92 -14.93 -5.02
N MET A 220 0.04 -13.93 -5.17
CA MET A 220 0.25 -12.86 -6.16
C MET A 220 1.53 -12.07 -5.86
N PHE A 221 1.82 -11.73 -4.60
CA PHE A 221 3.06 -11.05 -4.22
C PHE A 221 4.30 -11.94 -4.37
N GLU A 222 4.18 -13.27 -4.18
CA GLU A 222 5.28 -14.21 -4.48
C GLU A 222 5.63 -14.24 -5.98
N ALA A 223 4.67 -13.95 -6.85
CA ALA A 223 4.89 -13.86 -8.30
C ALA A 223 5.49 -12.51 -8.75
N LEU A 224 5.38 -11.46 -7.94
CA LEU A 224 5.78 -10.09 -8.33
C LEU A 224 7.27 -9.97 -8.75
N PRO A 225 8.25 -10.63 -8.09
CA PRO A 225 9.65 -10.55 -8.50
C PRO A 225 9.88 -10.99 -9.95
N ALA A 226 9.04 -11.88 -10.50
CA ALA A 226 9.14 -12.31 -11.89
C ALA A 226 8.87 -11.17 -12.90
N SER A 227 8.25 -10.06 -12.46
CA SER A 227 8.07 -8.85 -13.28
C SER A 227 9.28 -7.89 -13.24
N GLY A 228 10.35 -8.25 -12.53
CA GLY A 228 11.54 -7.40 -12.37
C GLY A 228 11.40 -6.30 -11.30
N VAL A 229 10.30 -6.29 -10.54
CA VAL A 229 10.10 -5.34 -9.43
C VAL A 229 10.84 -5.86 -8.19
N PRO A 230 11.70 -5.05 -7.55
CA PRO A 230 12.34 -5.41 -6.28
C PRO A 230 11.31 -5.62 -5.18
N VAL A 231 11.37 -6.76 -4.49
CA VAL A 231 10.44 -7.10 -3.41
C VAL A 231 11.20 -7.50 -2.15
N MET A 232 10.86 -6.87 -1.02
CA MET A 232 11.32 -7.26 0.30
C MET A 232 10.15 -7.75 1.15
N ARG A 233 10.27 -8.96 1.72
CA ARG A 233 9.26 -9.46 2.66
C ARG A 233 9.53 -8.93 4.06
N LEU A 234 8.47 -8.44 4.73
CA LEU A 234 8.50 -7.99 6.10
C LEU A 234 7.35 -8.63 6.90
N ARG A 235 7.68 -9.18 8.07
CA ARG A 235 6.67 -9.79 8.96
C ARG A 235 6.16 -8.75 9.95
N TYR A 236 4.84 -8.71 10.14
CA TYR A 236 4.19 -7.86 11.15
C TYR A 236 4.78 -8.09 12.54
N GLU A 237 4.99 -9.35 12.88
CA GLU A 237 5.51 -9.74 14.20
C GLU A 237 6.98 -9.34 14.40
N SER A 238 7.77 -9.27 13.31
CA SER A 238 9.15 -8.78 13.38
C SER A 238 9.18 -7.28 13.63
N LEU A 239 8.33 -6.51 12.91
CA LEU A 239 8.20 -5.06 13.12
C LEU A 239 7.84 -4.72 14.58
N LEU A 240 6.95 -5.50 15.20
CA LEU A 240 6.56 -5.24 16.59
C LEU A 240 7.58 -5.72 17.64
N ARG A 241 8.43 -6.68 17.26
CA ARG A 241 9.47 -7.21 18.15
C ARG A 241 10.69 -6.32 18.18
N ASP A 242 11.10 -5.86 17.02
CA ASP A 242 12.27 -5.00 16.83
C ASP A 242 11.98 -3.94 15.76
N PRO A 243 11.25 -2.88 16.14
CA PRO A 243 10.85 -1.85 15.19
C PRO A 243 12.05 -1.13 14.57
N ARG A 244 13.11 -0.91 15.37
CA ARG A 244 14.32 -0.22 14.89
C ARG A 244 15.01 -1.01 13.78
N ALA A 245 15.35 -2.27 14.01
CA ALA A 245 16.02 -3.10 13.02
C ALA A 245 15.20 -3.25 11.72
N GLU A 246 13.87 -3.37 11.83
CA GLU A 246 13.01 -3.48 10.65
C GLU A 246 12.88 -2.15 9.91
N VAL A 247 12.83 -1.00 10.57
CA VAL A 247 12.83 0.33 9.93
C VAL A 247 14.17 0.59 9.23
N GLU A 248 15.30 0.28 9.85
CA GLU A 248 16.61 0.37 9.20
C GLU A 248 16.71 -0.52 7.95
N ARG A 249 16.15 -1.73 8.03
CA ARG A 249 16.09 -2.65 6.89
C ARG A 249 15.23 -2.09 5.75
N VAL A 250 14.08 -1.47 6.09
CA VAL A 250 13.21 -0.80 5.11
C VAL A 250 13.91 0.40 4.50
N ALA A 251 14.55 1.25 5.29
CA ALA A 251 15.28 2.43 4.80
C ALA A 251 16.38 2.02 3.81
N ARG A 252 17.19 1.02 4.18
CA ARG A 252 18.24 0.48 3.29
C ARG A 252 17.65 -0.09 2.00
N PHE A 253 16.55 -0.82 2.07
CA PHE A 253 15.85 -1.34 0.89
C PHE A 253 15.28 -0.21 0.02
N ALA A 254 14.79 0.87 0.63
CA ALA A 254 14.32 2.06 -0.06
C ALA A 254 15.45 2.92 -0.68
N GLY A 255 16.71 2.65 -0.32
CA GLY A 255 17.87 3.45 -0.74
C GLY A 255 17.99 4.75 0.03
N LEU A 256 17.51 4.78 1.29
CA LEU A 256 17.66 5.88 2.21
C LEU A 256 18.92 5.66 3.07
N ASP A 257 19.69 6.71 3.22
CA ASP A 257 20.77 6.76 4.20
C ASP A 257 20.22 7.44 5.46
N ILE A 258 20.17 6.69 6.56
CA ILE A 258 19.59 7.15 7.82
C ILE A 258 20.60 7.03 8.95
N ASP A 259 20.59 8.01 9.82
CA ASP A 259 21.40 8.06 11.04
C ASP A 259 20.55 7.81 12.30
N GLU A 260 21.19 7.83 13.45
CA GLU A 260 20.55 7.68 14.76
C GLU A 260 19.45 8.73 15.00
N LYS A 261 19.65 9.97 14.53
CA LYS A 261 18.68 11.06 14.68
C LYS A 261 17.44 10.82 13.86
N SER A 262 17.58 10.21 12.68
CA SER A 262 16.48 9.83 11.80
C SER A 262 15.52 8.84 12.46
N LEU A 263 15.96 8.14 13.50
CA LEU A 263 15.18 7.13 14.24
C LEU A 263 14.70 7.64 15.62
N ALA A 264 14.89 8.91 15.95
CA ALA A 264 14.54 9.47 17.26
C ALA A 264 13.05 9.35 17.61
N PHE A 265 12.18 9.17 16.61
CA PHE A 265 10.75 8.92 16.79
C PHE A 265 10.43 7.50 17.28
N LEU A 266 11.41 6.57 17.28
CA LEU A 266 11.25 5.20 17.76
C LEU A 266 11.73 5.07 19.19
N GLY A 267 10.84 4.64 20.08
CA GLY A 267 11.23 4.09 21.37
C GLY A 267 11.44 2.58 21.28
N GLU A 268 11.80 1.93 22.39
CA GLU A 268 12.01 0.46 22.43
C GLU A 268 10.77 -0.32 21.93
N ARG A 269 9.59 0.07 22.37
CA ARG A 269 8.30 -0.54 22.00
C ARG A 269 7.22 0.52 21.75
N SER A 270 7.60 1.65 21.25
CA SER A 270 6.68 2.74 20.93
C SER A 270 7.16 3.51 19.71
N VAL A 271 6.26 4.28 19.13
CA VAL A 271 6.54 5.20 18.03
C VAL A 271 5.79 6.50 18.26
N ASP A 272 6.45 7.62 18.04
CA ASP A 272 5.81 8.93 18.02
C ASP A 272 5.39 9.27 16.58
N LEU A 273 4.07 9.40 16.38
CA LEU A 273 3.45 9.59 15.07
C LEU A 273 3.03 11.05 14.88
N ALA A 274 3.60 11.71 13.90
CA ALA A 274 3.18 13.04 13.45
C ALA A 274 1.83 12.99 12.71
N PRO A 275 1.11 14.11 12.55
CA PRO A 275 0.01 14.24 11.59
C PRO A 275 0.43 13.81 10.19
N ASN A 276 -0.52 13.42 9.34
CA ASN A 276 -0.24 12.96 7.99
C ASN A 276 -1.36 13.35 7.02
N HIS A 277 -1.10 13.20 5.72
CA HIS A 277 -2.09 13.48 4.67
C HIS A 277 -2.48 12.23 3.87
N THR A 278 -2.51 11.06 4.53
CA THR A 278 -2.87 9.81 3.85
C THR A 278 -4.32 9.80 3.36
N VAL A 279 -4.52 9.42 2.10
CA VAL A 279 -5.85 9.15 1.54
C VAL A 279 -6.27 7.72 1.85
N SER A 280 -7.43 7.52 2.44
CA SER A 280 -7.94 6.19 2.77
C SER A 280 -7.00 5.35 3.68
N GLY A 281 -7.49 4.23 4.15
CA GLY A 281 -6.72 3.29 4.97
C GLY A 281 -7.44 2.84 6.23
N ASN A 282 -6.70 2.15 7.11
CA ASN A 282 -7.21 1.75 8.41
C ASN A 282 -7.39 2.98 9.32
N PRO A 283 -8.41 3.03 10.20
CA PRO A 283 -8.60 4.13 11.18
C PRO A 283 -7.37 4.50 12.02
N MET A 284 -6.40 3.60 12.15
CA MET A 284 -5.13 3.88 12.80
C MET A 284 -4.38 5.07 12.15
N ARG A 285 -4.65 5.40 10.89
CA ARG A 285 -4.04 6.56 10.19
C ARG A 285 -4.31 7.90 10.87
N PHE A 286 -5.39 8.00 11.66
CA PHE A 286 -5.74 9.20 12.44
C PHE A 286 -5.04 9.28 13.80
N LYS A 287 -4.25 8.28 14.18
CA LYS A 287 -3.50 8.32 15.43
C LYS A 287 -2.30 9.26 15.31
N VAL A 288 -2.18 10.16 16.29
CA VAL A 288 -1.08 11.12 16.44
C VAL A 288 -0.51 11.00 17.85
N GLY A 289 0.76 11.32 18.01
CA GLY A 289 1.49 11.18 19.27
C GLY A 289 1.99 9.75 19.50
N ARG A 290 2.30 9.45 20.75
CA ARG A 290 2.90 8.18 21.15
C ARG A 290 1.94 7.00 20.99
N LEU A 291 2.40 6.00 20.28
CA LEU A 291 1.72 4.72 20.06
C LEU A 291 2.58 3.58 20.59
N ASP A 292 2.06 2.80 21.55
CA ASP A 292 2.71 1.57 21.98
C ASP A 292 2.57 0.47 20.91
N LEU A 293 3.67 -0.15 20.57
CA LEU A 293 3.74 -1.28 19.64
C LEU A 293 3.52 -2.59 20.40
N ARG A 294 2.28 -3.07 20.39
CA ARG A 294 1.89 -4.30 21.10
C ARG A 294 1.52 -5.40 20.11
N MET A 295 2.02 -6.62 20.40
CA MET A 295 1.65 -7.80 19.63
C MET A 295 0.15 -8.09 19.78
N ASP A 296 -0.59 -8.11 18.65
CA ASP A 296 -1.98 -8.55 18.63
C ASP A 296 -2.03 -10.08 18.44
N ASP A 297 -1.94 -10.79 19.54
CA ASP A 297 -2.01 -12.26 19.60
C ASP A 297 -3.34 -12.78 20.18
N ALA A 298 -4.35 -11.90 20.30
CA ALA A 298 -5.67 -12.24 20.86
C ALA A 298 -6.32 -13.42 20.14
N TRP A 299 -6.01 -13.63 18.86
CA TRP A 299 -6.49 -14.77 18.08
C TRP A 299 -6.14 -16.12 18.71
N ARG A 300 -5.06 -16.23 19.48
CA ARG A 300 -4.65 -17.47 20.16
C ARG A 300 -5.67 -17.92 21.23
N ARG A 301 -6.40 -16.97 21.80
CA ARG A 301 -7.40 -17.21 22.85
C ARG A 301 -8.83 -17.14 22.31
N GLU A 302 -9.09 -16.24 21.35
CA GLU A 302 -10.44 -15.85 20.97
C GLU A 302 -10.91 -16.49 19.65
N LEU A 303 -9.99 -16.94 18.78
CA LEU A 303 -10.38 -17.68 17.58
C LEU A 303 -10.67 -19.14 17.94
N PRO A 304 -11.88 -19.67 17.65
CA PRO A 304 -12.19 -21.07 17.90
C PRO A 304 -11.15 -22.02 17.31
N ARG A 305 -10.75 -23.03 18.07
CA ARG A 305 -9.68 -23.98 17.67
C ARG A 305 -9.93 -24.63 16.31
N SER A 306 -11.18 -25.01 16.01
CA SER A 306 -11.56 -25.59 14.71
C SER A 306 -11.34 -24.59 13.56
N GLN A 307 -11.68 -23.31 13.75
CA GLN A 307 -11.44 -22.27 12.76
C GLN A 307 -9.94 -21.98 12.59
N ALA A 308 -9.18 -21.91 13.69
CA ALA A 308 -7.73 -21.74 13.65
C ALA A 308 -7.04 -22.89 12.90
N ALA A 309 -7.46 -24.15 13.15
CA ALA A 309 -6.96 -25.33 12.45
C ALA A 309 -7.30 -25.31 10.95
N PHE A 310 -8.53 -24.92 10.59
CA PHE A 310 -8.94 -24.79 9.20
C PHE A 310 -8.10 -23.70 8.47
N VAL A 311 -7.98 -22.50 9.07
CA VAL A 311 -7.17 -21.42 8.51
C VAL A 311 -5.73 -21.88 8.31
N HIS A 312 -5.16 -22.57 9.31
CA HIS A 312 -3.81 -23.12 9.21
C HIS A 312 -3.69 -24.14 8.07
N ALA A 313 -4.60 -25.09 7.98
CA ALA A 313 -4.58 -26.12 6.93
C ALA A 313 -4.63 -25.54 5.51
N VAL A 314 -5.46 -24.51 5.29
CA VAL A 314 -5.54 -23.80 4.00
C VAL A 314 -4.27 -23.04 3.66
N THR A 315 -3.64 -22.44 4.66
CA THR A 315 -2.56 -21.46 4.42
C THR A 315 -1.16 -21.99 4.77
N TRP A 316 -1.05 -23.20 5.31
CA TRP A 316 0.18 -23.76 5.86
C TRP A 316 1.40 -23.72 4.91
N PRO A 317 1.30 -23.93 3.57
CA PRO A 317 2.47 -23.92 2.71
C PRO A 317 3.17 -22.55 2.72
N LEU A 318 2.38 -21.46 2.60
CA LEU A 318 2.92 -20.11 2.67
C LEU A 318 3.26 -19.69 4.09
N GLN A 319 2.46 -20.10 5.10
CA GLN A 319 2.82 -19.85 6.50
C GLN A 319 4.20 -20.42 6.84
N ARG A 320 4.46 -21.68 6.47
CA ARG A 320 5.77 -22.31 6.67
C ARG A 320 6.88 -21.56 5.94
N ARG A 321 6.64 -21.15 4.67
CA ARG A 321 7.59 -20.36 3.88
C ARG A 321 7.89 -19.00 4.53
N TYR A 322 6.94 -18.42 5.26
CA TYR A 322 7.10 -17.15 5.97
C TYR A 322 7.60 -17.32 7.41
N GLY A 323 7.90 -18.54 7.83
CA GLY A 323 8.43 -18.86 9.16
C GLY A 323 7.38 -18.84 10.27
N TYR A 324 6.09 -19.02 9.94
CA TYR A 324 5.01 -19.27 10.92
C TYR A 324 4.87 -20.78 11.21
N ARG A 325 4.54 -21.11 12.47
CA ARG A 325 4.36 -22.49 12.96
C ARG A 325 2.93 -22.72 13.44
#